data_deed5e242dec246b236e7a38101212fe
#
_entry.id   deed5e242dec246b236e7a38101212fe
#
_cell.length_a   1.000
_cell.length_b   1.000
_cell.length_c   1.000
_cell.angle_alpha   90.00
_cell.angle_beta   90.00
_cell.angle_gamma   90.00
#
_symmetry.space_group_name_H-M   'P 1'
#
loop_
_entity.id
_entity.type
_entity.pdbx_description
1 polymer ?
#
loop_
_entity_poly.entity_id
_entity_poly.type
_entity_poly.pdbx_seq_one_letter_code
_entity_poly.pdbx_strand_id
1 'polypeptide(L)'
;MELKNSLYKNIGIHVITTLFTVEKGDVKVLLIKRTNNPFNGYWALPSGALYNNELLVDGAKRELKEKTGLENIEFEMCGVFDKLDRSSLQRMIGISFIGVIDSKKVSLLKNTLKTSNAEYFSINNIPQL
;
A
#
# COMPACT_ATOMS: atom_id res chain seq x y z
N MET A 1 -28.67 9.07 -1.95
CA MET A 1 -28.96 7.72 -2.43
C MET A 1 -28.40 6.70 -1.44
N GLU A 2 -29.21 5.74 -1.01
CA GLU A 2 -28.73 4.65 -0.20
C GLU A 2 -28.41 3.44 -1.07
N LEU A 3 -27.28 2.80 -0.83
CA LEU A 3 -26.82 1.63 -1.58
C LEU A 3 -27.33 0.35 -0.91
N LYS A 4 -28.61 0.01 -1.13
CA LYS A 4 -29.27 -1.15 -0.50
C LYS A 4 -29.23 -2.42 -1.35
N ASN A 5 -29.11 -2.30 -2.66
CA ASN A 5 -29.10 -3.43 -3.57
C ASN A 5 -27.81 -4.22 -3.42
N SER A 6 -27.91 -5.56 -3.35
CA SER A 6 -26.76 -6.45 -3.20
C SER A 6 -25.75 -6.36 -4.36
N LEU A 7 -26.15 -5.87 -5.52
CA LEU A 7 -25.27 -5.71 -6.66
C LEU A 7 -24.22 -4.61 -6.47
N TYR A 8 -24.45 -3.67 -5.56
CA TYR A 8 -23.48 -2.59 -5.29
C TYR A 8 -23.13 -2.42 -3.82
N LYS A 9 -23.54 -3.36 -2.97
CA LYS A 9 -23.06 -3.43 -1.59
C LYS A 9 -21.71 -4.12 -1.51
N ASN A 10 -20.98 -3.83 -0.44
CA ASN A 10 -19.74 -4.51 -0.08
C ASN A 10 -18.60 -4.39 -1.11
N ILE A 11 -18.63 -3.37 -1.94
CA ILE A 11 -17.48 -3.03 -2.77
C ILE A 11 -16.53 -2.25 -1.88
N GLY A 12 -15.34 -2.82 -1.64
CA GLY A 12 -14.31 -2.17 -0.85
C GLY A 12 -13.32 -1.41 -1.70
N ILE A 13 -12.62 -0.48 -1.06
CA ILE A 13 -11.54 0.28 -1.70
C ILE A 13 -10.26 0.01 -0.93
N HIS A 14 -9.21 -0.42 -1.64
CA HIS A 14 -7.85 -0.46 -1.14
C HIS A 14 -7.09 0.76 -1.63
N VAL A 15 -6.37 1.39 -0.75
CA VAL A 15 -5.38 2.42 -1.09
C VAL A 15 -4.00 1.76 -1.07
N ILE A 16 -3.22 1.98 -2.12
CA ILE A 16 -1.93 1.33 -2.34
C ILE A 16 -0.88 2.41 -2.51
N THR A 17 0.26 2.27 -1.84
CA THR A 17 1.35 3.23 -1.98
C THR A 17 2.55 2.57 -2.64
N THR A 18 3.08 3.23 -3.68
CA THR A 18 4.30 2.82 -4.35
C THR A 18 5.32 3.92 -4.13
N LEU A 19 6.24 3.69 -3.19
CA LEU A 19 7.30 4.63 -2.86
C LEU A 19 8.61 4.19 -3.48
N PHE A 20 9.20 5.10 -4.26
CA PHE A 20 10.50 4.90 -4.84
C PHE A 20 11.57 5.72 -4.12
N THR A 21 12.77 5.19 -4.09
CA THR A 21 13.97 5.91 -3.73
C THR A 21 15.09 5.55 -4.70
N VAL A 22 16.13 6.38 -4.77
CA VAL A 22 17.30 6.09 -5.57
C VAL A 22 18.50 6.00 -4.62
N GLU A 23 19.19 4.87 -4.66
CA GLU A 23 20.40 4.63 -3.87
C GLU A 23 21.51 4.16 -4.80
N LYS A 24 22.63 4.92 -4.84
CA LYS A 24 23.80 4.58 -5.69
C LYS A 24 23.43 4.34 -7.16
N GLY A 25 22.53 5.16 -7.70
CA GLY A 25 22.07 5.03 -9.08
C GLY A 25 21.05 3.92 -9.33
N ASP A 26 20.66 3.17 -8.31
CA ASP A 26 19.66 2.11 -8.41
C ASP A 26 18.30 2.59 -7.91
N VAL A 27 17.26 2.37 -8.71
CA VAL A 27 15.88 2.69 -8.29
C VAL A 27 15.36 1.54 -7.44
N LYS A 28 14.85 1.87 -6.26
CA LYS A 28 14.31 0.91 -5.32
C LYS A 28 12.88 1.24 -4.96
N VAL A 29 12.11 0.23 -4.65
CA VAL A 29 10.72 0.35 -4.20
C VAL A 29 10.58 -0.19 -2.79
N LEU A 30 9.76 0.50 -1.99
CA LEU A 30 9.47 0.06 -0.62
C LEU A 30 8.44 -1.06 -0.62
N LEU A 31 8.81 -2.18 -0.02
CA LEU A 31 7.91 -3.31 0.23
C LEU A 31 7.85 -3.63 1.71
N ILE A 32 6.75 -4.19 2.13
CA ILE A 32 6.53 -4.67 3.49
C ILE A 32 6.28 -6.17 3.46
N LYS A 33 6.67 -6.84 4.54
CA LYS A 33 6.37 -8.26 4.74
C LYS A 33 5.10 -8.40 5.55
N ARG A 34 4.10 -9.07 5.00
CA ARG A 34 2.77 -9.18 5.61
C ARG A 34 2.80 -10.08 6.85
N THR A 35 2.00 -9.70 7.86
CA THR A 35 1.78 -10.49 9.07
C THR A 35 0.41 -11.15 9.11
N ASN A 36 -0.49 -10.76 8.21
CA ASN A 36 -1.88 -11.22 8.19
C ASN A 36 -2.15 -12.17 7.03
N ASN A 37 -3.05 -13.14 7.24
CA ASN A 37 -3.59 -13.94 6.17
C ASN A 37 -4.61 -13.13 5.35
N PRO A 38 -4.75 -13.40 4.06
CA PRO A 38 -3.92 -14.30 3.26
C PRO A 38 -2.52 -13.72 3.00
N PHE A 39 -1.60 -14.56 2.55
CA PHE A 39 -0.25 -14.15 2.15
C PHE A 39 0.65 -13.67 3.30
N ASN A 40 0.44 -14.21 4.52
CA ASN A 40 1.37 -14.00 5.62
C ASN A 40 2.79 -14.43 5.20
N GLY A 41 3.76 -13.54 5.43
CA GLY A 41 5.16 -13.78 5.07
C GLY A 41 5.53 -13.39 3.65
N TYR A 42 4.57 -13.02 2.79
CA TYR A 42 4.85 -12.48 1.45
C TYR A 42 5.15 -10.98 1.52
N TRP A 43 5.96 -10.52 0.59
CA TRP A 43 6.23 -9.12 0.41
C TRP A 43 5.13 -8.46 -0.43
N ALA A 44 4.82 -7.21 -0.14
CA ALA A 44 3.77 -6.47 -0.85
C ALA A 44 4.01 -4.97 -0.76
N LEU A 45 3.39 -4.22 -1.66
CA LEU A 45 3.29 -2.77 -1.51
C LEU A 45 2.46 -2.45 -0.26
N PRO A 46 2.82 -1.40 0.50
CA PRO A 46 1.97 -0.95 1.60
C PRO A 46 0.58 -0.62 1.09
N SER A 47 -0.44 -1.25 1.65
CA SER A 47 -1.82 -1.04 1.24
C SER A 47 -2.77 -1.39 2.37
N GLY A 48 -4.01 -0.95 2.25
CA GLY A 48 -5.05 -1.29 3.20
C GLY A 48 -6.39 -0.72 2.81
N ALA A 49 -7.42 -1.07 3.57
CA ALA A 49 -8.78 -0.64 3.31
C ALA A 49 -8.97 0.84 3.66
N LEU A 50 -9.69 1.54 2.78
CA LEU A 50 -10.11 2.90 3.04
C LEU A 50 -11.21 2.91 4.10
N TYR A 51 -11.11 3.83 5.07
CA TYR A 51 -12.17 4.07 6.04
C TYR A 51 -13.25 4.98 5.43
N ASN A 52 -14.46 4.91 5.96
CA ASN A 52 -15.58 5.67 5.41
C ASN A 52 -15.54 7.17 5.71
N ASN A 53 -14.60 7.62 6.53
CA ASN A 53 -14.49 9.01 6.97
C ASN A 53 -13.17 9.67 6.57
N GLU A 54 -12.48 9.13 5.57
CA GLU A 54 -11.20 9.68 5.12
C GLU A 54 -11.16 9.82 3.59
N LEU A 55 -10.38 10.80 3.11
CA LEU A 55 -10.08 10.94 1.70
C LEU A 55 -9.11 9.85 1.25
N LEU A 56 -9.09 9.55 -0.05
CA LEU A 56 -8.19 8.52 -0.59
C LEU A 56 -6.73 8.76 -0.22
N VAL A 57 -6.24 9.98 -0.40
CA VAL A 57 -4.84 10.31 -0.08
C VAL A 57 -4.56 10.19 1.41
N ASP A 58 -5.51 10.54 2.25
CA ASP A 58 -5.35 10.44 3.70
C ASP A 58 -5.33 8.99 4.16
N GLY A 59 -6.13 8.13 3.53
CA GLY A 59 -6.09 6.69 3.75
C GLY A 59 -4.74 6.08 3.37
N ALA A 60 -4.19 6.50 2.23
CA ALA A 60 -2.87 6.07 1.80
C ALA A 60 -1.78 6.51 2.81
N LYS A 61 -1.83 7.75 3.27
CA LYS A 61 -0.88 8.26 4.28
C LYS A 61 -1.00 7.52 5.60
N ARG A 62 -2.22 7.25 6.04
CA ARG A 62 -2.49 6.51 7.28
C ARG A 62 -1.92 5.09 7.19
N GLU A 63 -2.22 4.36 6.13
CA GLU A 63 -1.74 2.98 5.96
C GLU A 63 -0.21 2.93 5.89
N LEU A 64 0.41 3.87 5.19
CA LEU A 64 1.86 3.94 5.12
C LEU A 64 2.47 4.19 6.50
N LYS A 65 1.92 5.13 7.26
CA LYS A 65 2.39 5.42 8.61
C LYS A 65 2.24 4.23 9.55
N GLU A 66 1.08 3.56 9.53
CA GLU A 66 0.84 2.40 10.38
C GLU A 66 1.78 1.23 10.07
N LYS A 67 2.17 1.07 8.80
CA LYS A 67 2.98 -0.07 8.35
C LYS A 67 4.47 0.20 8.32
N THR A 68 4.89 1.44 8.20
CA THR A 68 6.32 1.79 8.02
C THR A 68 6.80 2.93 8.90
N GLY A 69 5.91 3.65 9.56
CA GLY A 69 6.24 4.84 10.35
C GLY A 69 6.52 6.10 9.51
N LEU A 70 6.46 6.02 8.20
CA LEU A 70 6.76 7.16 7.33
C LEU A 70 5.62 8.18 7.33
N GLU A 71 5.97 9.45 7.44
CA GLU A 71 5.05 10.59 7.45
C GLU A 71 5.53 11.67 6.48
N ASN A 72 4.63 12.62 6.20
CA ASN A 72 4.93 13.81 5.40
C ASN A 72 5.44 13.48 3.99
N ILE A 73 4.86 12.47 3.39
CA ILE A 73 5.16 12.05 2.03
C ILE A 73 4.14 12.66 1.09
N GLU A 74 4.61 13.29 0.02
CA GLU A 74 3.76 13.78 -1.05
C GLU A 74 3.40 12.66 -2.01
N PHE A 75 2.11 12.49 -2.27
CA PHE A 75 1.60 11.45 -3.16
C PHE A 75 0.84 12.03 -4.34
N GLU A 76 0.95 11.36 -5.48
CA GLU A 76 0.10 11.57 -6.63
C GLU A 76 -0.66 10.28 -6.94
N MET A 77 -1.95 10.40 -7.23
CA MET A 77 -2.73 9.26 -7.70
C MET A 77 -2.22 8.85 -9.08
N CYS A 78 -1.90 7.55 -9.26
CA CYS A 78 -1.32 7.08 -10.50
C CYS A 78 -2.11 5.96 -11.17
N GLY A 79 -3.15 5.44 -10.55
CA GLY A 79 -3.95 4.41 -11.21
C GLY A 79 -5.10 3.88 -10.39
N VAL A 80 -6.01 3.24 -11.10
CA VAL A 80 -7.16 2.53 -10.54
C VAL A 80 -7.13 1.11 -11.08
N PHE A 81 -7.28 0.13 -10.20
CA PHE A 81 -7.22 -1.29 -10.52
C PHE A 81 -8.57 -1.92 -10.16
N ASP A 82 -9.31 -2.34 -11.15
CA ASP A 82 -10.71 -2.77 -11.00
C ASP A 82 -10.96 -4.22 -11.44
N LYS A 83 -9.93 -5.04 -11.56
CA LYS A 83 -10.07 -6.44 -11.94
C LYS A 83 -11.05 -7.13 -11.00
N LEU A 84 -12.00 -7.90 -11.55
CA LEU A 84 -13.09 -8.49 -10.78
C LEU A 84 -12.64 -9.45 -9.69
N ASP A 85 -11.59 -10.21 -9.94
CA ASP A 85 -11.04 -11.22 -9.02
C ASP A 85 -9.78 -10.75 -8.29
N ARG A 86 -9.60 -9.44 -8.16
CA ARG A 86 -8.43 -8.83 -7.51
C ARG A 86 -8.25 -9.29 -6.06
N SER A 87 -9.35 -9.49 -5.34
CA SER A 87 -9.35 -10.06 -4.01
C SER A 87 -10.19 -11.32 -3.98
N SER A 88 -9.73 -12.35 -3.26
CA SER A 88 -10.47 -13.59 -3.06
C SER A 88 -11.58 -13.46 -2.02
N LEU A 89 -11.60 -12.38 -1.24
CA LEU A 89 -12.53 -12.22 -0.12
C LEU A 89 -13.77 -11.42 -0.48
N GLN A 90 -13.61 -10.37 -1.31
CA GLN A 90 -14.73 -9.53 -1.74
C GLN A 90 -14.31 -8.69 -2.94
N ARG A 91 -15.29 -8.01 -3.55
CA ARG A 91 -15.03 -7.07 -4.63
C ARG A 91 -14.22 -5.89 -4.10
N MET A 92 -13.01 -5.70 -4.62
CA MET A 92 -12.11 -4.61 -4.21
C MET A 92 -11.68 -3.80 -5.43
N ILE A 93 -11.66 -2.49 -5.25
CA ILE A 93 -11.05 -1.57 -6.21
C ILE A 93 -9.80 -0.99 -5.56
N GLY A 94 -8.67 -1.08 -6.25
CA GLY A 94 -7.40 -0.55 -5.79
C GLY A 94 -7.15 0.84 -6.35
N ILE A 95 -6.78 1.78 -5.48
CA ILE A 95 -6.36 3.13 -5.87
C ILE A 95 -4.89 3.26 -5.52
N SER A 96 -4.06 3.48 -6.53
CA SER A 96 -2.61 3.56 -6.36
C SER A 96 -2.12 5.00 -6.30
N PHE A 97 -1.25 5.25 -5.32
CA PHE A 97 -0.53 6.51 -5.14
C PHE A 97 0.96 6.27 -5.28
N ILE A 98 1.64 7.19 -5.95
CA ILE A 98 3.08 7.13 -6.15
C ILE A 98 3.76 8.29 -5.42
N GLY A 99 4.93 8.02 -4.86
CA GLY A 99 5.77 9.03 -4.24
C GLY A 99 7.25 8.68 -4.38
N VAL A 100 8.09 9.68 -4.20
CA VAL A 100 9.55 9.53 -4.20
C VAL A 100 10.08 10.10 -2.89
N ILE A 101 10.95 9.36 -2.23
CA ILE A 101 11.55 9.78 -0.97
C ILE A 101 13.07 9.63 -1.02
N ASP A 102 13.74 10.36 -0.13
CA ASP A 102 15.15 10.14 0.14
C ASP A 102 15.28 9.22 1.34
N SER A 103 15.65 7.96 1.09
CA SER A 103 15.77 6.93 2.14
C SER A 103 16.83 7.27 3.20
N LYS A 104 17.75 8.18 2.92
CA LYS A 104 18.76 8.65 3.88
C LYS A 104 18.18 9.64 4.90
N LYS A 105 17.06 10.29 4.58
CA LYS A 105 16.45 11.32 5.42
C LYS A 105 15.31 10.81 6.27
N VAL A 106 14.82 9.60 6.03
CA VAL A 106 13.68 9.01 6.73
C VAL A 106 14.03 7.62 7.23
N SER A 107 13.46 7.24 8.38
CA SER A 107 13.67 5.93 9.00
C SER A 107 12.42 5.09 8.90
N LEU A 108 12.61 3.80 8.55
CA LEU A 108 11.52 2.81 8.52
C LEU A 108 11.37 2.16 9.89
N LEU A 109 10.13 1.96 10.30
CA LEU A 109 9.80 0.99 11.34
C LEU A 109 9.68 -0.37 10.68
N LYS A 110 10.62 -1.28 11.00
CA LYS A 110 10.67 -2.60 10.37
C LYS A 110 9.72 -3.60 10.95
N ASN A 111 9.16 -3.30 12.13
CA ASN A 111 8.22 -4.18 12.81
C ASN A 111 7.10 -3.35 13.43
N THR A 112 5.89 -3.57 12.98
CA THR A 112 4.67 -2.95 13.50
C THR A 112 3.64 -4.03 13.79
N LEU A 113 2.46 -3.68 14.27
CA LEU A 113 1.37 -4.66 14.47
C LEU A 113 0.95 -5.34 13.18
N LYS A 114 1.15 -4.70 12.02
CA LYS A 114 0.70 -5.19 10.70
C LYS A 114 1.85 -5.60 9.79
N THR A 115 3.09 -5.41 10.22
CA THR A 115 4.27 -5.56 9.36
C THR A 115 5.40 -6.23 10.13
N SER A 116 5.92 -7.34 9.63
CA SER A 116 7.07 -8.01 10.25
C SER A 116 8.41 -7.49 9.73
N ASN A 117 8.45 -6.84 8.59
CA ASN A 117 9.64 -6.20 8.04
C ASN A 117 9.26 -5.19 6.96
N ALA A 118 10.15 -4.23 6.70
CA ALA A 118 10.01 -3.25 5.63
C ALA A 118 11.39 -2.99 5.04
N GLU A 119 11.51 -3.08 3.73
CA GLU A 119 12.78 -2.91 3.02
C GLU A 119 12.59 -2.25 1.65
N TYR A 120 13.64 -1.59 1.18
CA TYR A 120 13.72 -1.10 -0.19
C TYR A 120 14.38 -2.16 -1.06
N PHE A 121 13.69 -2.56 -2.12
CA PHE A 121 14.19 -3.55 -3.08
C PHE A 121 14.48 -2.88 -4.42
N SER A 122 15.59 -3.25 -5.05
CA SER A 122 15.84 -2.86 -6.44
C SER A 122 14.67 -3.31 -7.33
N ILE A 123 14.22 -2.42 -8.22
CA ILE A 123 13.16 -2.77 -9.17
C ILE A 123 13.60 -3.90 -10.13
N ASN A 124 14.91 -4.17 -10.21
CA ASN A 124 15.47 -5.25 -11.01
C ASN A 124 15.58 -6.58 -10.26
N ASN A 125 15.25 -6.59 -8.98
CA ASN A 125 15.37 -7.78 -8.13
C ASN A 125 14.28 -7.78 -7.05
N ILE A 126 13.03 -7.86 -7.51
CA ILE A 126 11.86 -7.86 -6.63
C ILE A 126 11.67 -9.25 -6.04
N PRO A 127 11.42 -9.39 -4.71
CA PRO A 127 11.12 -10.67 -4.11
C PRO A 127 9.75 -11.18 -4.55
N GLN A 128 9.42 -12.39 -4.19
CA GLN A 128 8.10 -12.95 -4.45
C GLN A 128 7.03 -12.16 -3.69
N LEU A 129 6.05 -11.71 -4.42
CA LEU A 129 4.92 -10.95 -3.88
C LEU A 129 3.70 -11.83 -3.64
#